data_29f8787ae94584c330a35eceb618f011
#
_entry.id   29f8787ae94584c330a35eceb618f011
#
_cell.length_a   1.000
_cell.length_b   1.000
_cell.length_c   1.000
_cell.angle_alpha   90.00
_cell.angle_beta   90.00
_cell.angle_gamma   90.00
#
_symmetry.space_group_name_H-M   'P 1'
#
loop_
_entity.id
_entity.type
_entity.pdbx_description
1 polymer ?
#
loop_
_entity_poly.entity_id
_entity_poly.type
_entity_poly.pdbx_seq_one_letter_code
_entity_poly.pdbx_strand_id
1 'polypeptide(L)'
;MKSILITGAGSYVGESVRKYMLATTPGKFVIDAVDTMNDAWKKADYTKYDVVFHVAGIAHVNADPKMEPLYYKVNRDLTIEVAKHAKDCGVKQFIFMSSQIVFHESQSLKSEVITKDTKPNPNGFYGDSKLQAREDALKSTAIQKC
;
A
#
# COMPACT_ATOMS: atom_id res chain seq x y z
N MET A 1 -15.98 8.52 15.81
CA MET A 1 -15.71 8.63 14.37
C MET A 1 -14.27 8.20 14.15
N LYS A 2 -13.99 7.28 13.22
CA LYS A 2 -12.61 6.89 12.91
C LYS A 2 -11.99 7.81 11.88
N SER A 3 -10.73 8.13 12.06
CA SER A 3 -9.95 8.98 11.15
C SER A 3 -8.98 8.14 10.31
N ILE A 4 -9.01 8.32 9.01
CA ILE A 4 -8.23 7.56 8.03
C ILE A 4 -7.40 8.52 7.19
N LEU A 5 -6.11 8.23 7.07
CA LEU A 5 -5.23 8.90 6.12
C LEU A 5 -4.94 7.98 4.95
N ILE A 6 -5.24 8.43 3.74
CA ILE A 6 -4.85 7.76 2.50
C ILE A 6 -3.53 8.36 2.02
N THR A 7 -2.49 7.53 1.89
CA THR A 7 -1.21 7.96 1.33
C THR A 7 -1.11 7.54 -0.13
N GLY A 8 -0.97 8.51 -1.01
CA GLY A 8 -1.11 8.39 -2.47
C GLY A 8 -2.35 9.14 -2.95
N ALA A 9 -2.45 10.43 -2.58
CA ALA A 9 -3.52 11.32 -3.01
C ALA A 9 -3.66 11.33 -4.54
N GLY A 10 -4.90 11.39 -5.03
CA GLY A 10 -5.21 11.37 -6.47
C GLY A 10 -5.11 9.98 -7.12
N SER A 11 -4.73 8.92 -6.40
CA SER A 11 -4.73 7.58 -6.94
C SER A 11 -6.16 7.07 -7.19
N TYR A 12 -6.34 6.30 -8.28
CA TYR A 12 -7.65 5.73 -8.62
C TYR A 12 -8.26 4.91 -7.47
N VAL A 13 -7.46 4.04 -6.86
CA VAL A 13 -7.93 3.18 -5.76
C VAL A 13 -8.26 4.01 -4.52
N GLY A 14 -7.37 4.92 -4.13
CA GLY A 14 -7.57 5.77 -2.95
C GLY A 14 -8.84 6.63 -3.05
N GLU A 15 -9.04 7.28 -4.19
CA GLU A 15 -10.21 8.11 -4.43
C GLU A 15 -11.50 7.28 -4.54
N SER A 16 -11.46 6.10 -5.14
CA SER A 16 -12.61 5.21 -5.23
C SER A 16 -13.05 4.72 -3.85
N VAL A 17 -12.12 4.27 -3.02
CA VAL A 17 -12.39 3.84 -1.65
C VAL A 17 -12.93 5.00 -0.82
N ARG A 18 -12.31 6.18 -0.90
CA ARG A 18 -12.75 7.39 -0.19
C ARG A 18 -14.20 7.74 -0.53
N LYS A 19 -14.50 7.86 -1.81
CA LYS A 19 -15.86 8.17 -2.31
C LYS A 19 -16.88 7.14 -1.85
N TYR A 20 -16.56 5.85 -2.00
CA TYR A 20 -17.45 4.77 -1.58
C TYR A 20 -17.75 4.81 -0.08
N MET A 21 -16.72 4.93 0.76
CA MET A 21 -16.90 4.96 2.22
C MET A 21 -17.71 6.17 2.68
N LEU A 22 -17.45 7.35 2.13
CA LEU A 22 -18.21 8.57 2.49
C LEU A 22 -19.68 8.46 2.06
N ALA A 23 -19.97 7.84 0.91
CA ALA A 23 -21.33 7.67 0.42
C ALA A 23 -22.11 6.58 1.20
N THR A 24 -21.47 5.46 1.54
CA THR A 24 -22.16 4.30 2.14
C THR A 24 -22.21 4.34 3.67
N THR A 25 -21.32 5.11 4.29
CA THR A 25 -21.22 5.21 5.76
C THR A 25 -21.10 6.67 6.23
N PRO A 26 -22.07 7.51 5.93
CA PRO A 26 -22.00 8.93 6.27
C PRO A 26 -21.82 9.15 7.78
N GLY A 27 -20.91 10.04 8.14
CA GLY A 27 -20.63 10.39 9.53
C GLY A 27 -19.81 9.34 10.34
N LYS A 28 -19.44 8.20 9.77
CA LYS A 28 -18.62 7.20 10.48
C LYS A 28 -17.12 7.43 10.37
N PHE A 29 -16.67 8.06 9.28
CA PHE A 29 -15.26 8.27 8.97
C PHE A 29 -14.95 9.72 8.61
N VAL A 30 -13.76 10.17 9.02
CA VAL A 30 -13.06 11.31 8.44
C VAL A 30 -11.93 10.75 7.59
N ILE A 31 -11.85 11.13 6.32
CA ILE A 31 -10.88 10.55 5.39
C ILE A 31 -10.13 11.67 4.68
N ASP A 32 -8.87 11.82 5.03
CA ASP A 32 -7.93 12.73 4.39
C ASP A 32 -7.00 11.96 3.44
N ALA A 33 -6.35 12.69 2.53
CA ALA A 33 -5.36 12.10 1.64
C ALA A 33 -4.10 12.99 1.59
N VAL A 34 -2.94 12.36 1.49
CA VAL A 34 -1.66 13.05 1.34
C VAL A 34 -0.89 12.51 0.14
N ASP A 35 -0.29 13.42 -0.63
CA ASP A 35 0.59 13.07 -1.74
C ASP A 35 1.93 12.54 -1.21
N THR A 36 2.45 11.49 -1.86
CA THR A 36 3.74 10.87 -1.54
C THR A 36 4.82 11.12 -2.59
N MET A 37 4.52 11.88 -3.64
CA MET A 37 5.49 12.26 -4.67
C MET A 37 6.48 13.32 -4.20
N ASN A 38 6.16 14.01 -3.12
CA ASN A 38 7.03 15.01 -2.47
C ASN A 38 7.15 14.68 -0.97
N ASP A 39 8.02 15.40 -0.26
CA ASP A 39 8.27 15.15 1.17
C ASP A 39 7.18 15.71 2.12
N ALA A 40 6.07 16.21 1.61
CA ALA A 40 4.99 16.76 2.44
C ALA A 40 4.39 15.71 3.38
N TRP A 41 4.32 14.45 2.96
CA TRP A 41 3.83 13.35 3.78
C TRP A 41 4.69 13.11 5.03
N LYS A 42 6.01 13.38 4.97
CA LYS A 42 6.94 13.25 6.11
C LYS A 42 6.68 14.30 7.19
N LYS A 43 6.14 15.45 6.78
CA LYS A 43 5.83 16.59 7.66
C LYS A 43 4.38 16.58 8.14
N ALA A 44 3.54 15.75 7.55
CA ALA A 44 2.13 15.65 7.93
C ALA A 44 2.00 15.03 9.33
N ASP A 45 1.07 15.56 10.12
CA ASP A 45 0.77 15.04 11.45
C ASP A 45 -0.13 13.79 11.34
N TYR A 46 0.47 12.62 11.59
CA TYR A 46 -0.27 11.36 11.58
C TYR A 46 -0.91 11.01 12.94
N THR A 47 -0.61 11.74 14.01
CA THR A 47 -1.12 11.44 15.36
C THR A 47 -2.65 11.50 15.46
N LYS A 48 -3.29 12.26 14.58
CA LYS A 48 -4.75 12.41 14.52
C LYS A 48 -5.49 11.30 13.77
N TYR A 49 -4.75 10.32 13.19
CA TYR A 49 -5.37 9.23 12.43
C TYR A 49 -5.32 7.90 13.18
N ASP A 50 -6.43 7.19 13.12
CA ASP A 50 -6.51 5.80 13.63
C ASP A 50 -5.93 4.81 12.63
N VAL A 51 -6.07 5.10 11.32
CA VAL A 51 -5.70 4.19 10.23
C VAL A 51 -4.93 4.95 9.16
N VAL A 52 -3.86 4.34 8.67
CA VAL A 52 -3.20 4.74 7.41
C VAL A 52 -3.51 3.68 6.35
N PHE A 53 -4.10 4.11 5.24
CA PHE A 53 -4.31 3.27 4.06
C PHE A 53 -3.31 3.68 2.98
N HIS A 54 -2.26 2.87 2.81
CA HIS A 54 -1.18 3.14 1.87
C HIS A 54 -1.48 2.52 0.51
N VAL A 55 -1.78 3.37 -0.46
CA VAL A 55 -2.10 2.98 -1.85
C VAL A 55 -1.08 3.48 -2.87
N ALA A 56 -0.12 4.31 -2.43
CA ALA A 56 0.94 4.77 -3.32
C ALA A 56 1.74 3.60 -3.89
N GLY A 57 2.05 3.67 -5.16
CA GLY A 57 2.83 2.64 -5.83
C GLY A 57 2.79 2.79 -7.35
N ILE A 58 3.72 2.11 -8.00
CA ILE A 58 3.80 1.99 -9.45
C ILE A 58 3.31 0.59 -9.84
N ALA A 59 2.42 0.53 -10.84
CA ALA A 59 1.75 -0.70 -11.25
C ALA A 59 1.66 -0.76 -12.78
N HIS A 60 2.69 -1.25 -13.44
CA HIS A 60 2.67 -1.58 -14.86
C HIS A 60 3.37 -2.92 -15.08
N VAL A 61 2.68 -3.86 -15.75
CA VAL A 61 3.18 -5.24 -15.94
C VAL A 61 4.34 -5.29 -16.96
N ASN A 62 4.30 -4.43 -17.98
CA ASN A 62 5.32 -4.38 -19.05
C ASN A 62 6.24 -3.15 -18.90
N ALA A 63 6.77 -2.92 -17.72
CA ALA A 63 7.65 -1.79 -17.49
C ALA A 63 9.04 -2.02 -18.12
N ASP A 64 9.65 -0.92 -18.63
CA ASP A 64 11.03 -0.94 -19.09
C ASP A 64 11.95 -1.44 -17.95
N PRO A 65 12.85 -2.42 -18.20
CA PRO A 65 13.82 -2.89 -17.20
C PRO A 65 14.61 -1.77 -16.51
N LYS A 66 14.84 -0.66 -17.18
CA LYS A 66 15.50 0.53 -16.62
C LYS A 66 14.72 1.17 -15.46
N MET A 67 13.44 0.87 -15.35
CA MET A 67 12.59 1.37 -14.26
C MET A 67 12.69 0.54 -12.98
N GLU A 68 13.36 -0.60 -13.00
CA GLU A 68 13.47 -1.49 -11.84
C GLU A 68 13.88 -0.77 -10.54
N PRO A 69 14.93 0.09 -10.51
CA PRO A 69 15.29 0.83 -9.30
C PRO A 69 14.18 1.74 -8.78
N LEU A 70 13.38 2.31 -9.69
CA LEU A 70 12.24 3.16 -9.32
C LEU A 70 11.11 2.35 -8.67
N TYR A 71 10.88 1.11 -9.14
CA TYR A 71 9.90 0.22 -8.53
C TYR A 71 10.25 -0.13 -7.08
N TYR A 72 11.51 -0.47 -6.82
CA TYR A 72 11.94 -0.73 -5.43
C TYR A 72 11.86 0.53 -4.58
N LYS A 73 12.29 1.68 -5.10
CA LYS A 73 12.20 2.95 -4.38
C LYS A 73 10.76 3.32 -4.01
N VAL A 74 9.81 3.17 -4.93
CA VAL A 74 8.41 3.59 -4.72
C VAL A 74 7.58 2.50 -4.07
N ASN A 75 7.67 1.24 -4.51
CA ASN A 75 6.81 0.18 -3.97
C ASN A 75 7.33 -0.37 -2.65
N ARG A 76 8.65 -0.44 -2.43
CA ARG A 76 9.25 -1.00 -1.22
C ARG A 76 9.67 0.08 -0.23
N ASP A 77 10.63 0.92 -0.61
CA ASP A 77 11.29 1.83 0.33
C ASP A 77 10.32 2.88 0.88
N LEU A 78 9.53 3.52 0.01
CA LEU A 78 8.49 4.46 0.42
C LEU A 78 7.46 3.79 1.34
N THR A 79 7.01 2.56 1.03
CA THR A 79 6.07 1.83 1.88
C THR A 79 6.62 1.61 3.28
N ILE A 80 7.90 1.22 3.39
CA ILE A 80 8.58 1.00 4.67
C ILE A 80 8.70 2.32 5.45
N GLU A 81 9.09 3.40 4.78
CA GLU A 81 9.22 4.72 5.41
C GLU A 81 7.86 5.22 5.93
N VAL A 82 6.79 5.11 5.13
CA VAL A 82 5.44 5.52 5.53
C VAL A 82 4.93 4.66 6.69
N ALA A 83 5.18 3.35 6.67
CA ALA A 83 4.77 2.45 7.74
C ALA A 83 5.49 2.77 9.06
N LYS A 84 6.79 3.07 9.01
CA LYS A 84 7.56 3.53 10.18
C LYS A 84 7.03 4.85 10.71
N HIS A 85 6.81 5.83 9.85
CA HIS A 85 6.27 7.13 10.25
C HIS A 85 4.89 7.00 10.90
N ALA A 86 4.01 6.18 10.34
CA ALA A 86 2.70 5.87 10.93
C ALA A 86 2.84 5.24 12.32
N LYS A 87 3.75 4.28 12.49
CA LYS A 87 4.04 3.66 13.79
C LYS A 87 4.55 4.66 14.81
N ASP A 88 5.53 5.48 14.42
CA ASP A 88 6.15 6.48 15.31
C ASP A 88 5.14 7.54 15.77
N CYS A 89 4.15 7.84 14.93
CA CYS A 89 3.01 8.71 15.26
C CYS A 89 1.89 8.02 16.05
N GLY A 90 2.01 6.73 16.37
CA GLY A 90 1.02 6.00 17.18
C GLY A 90 -0.25 5.58 16.41
N VAL A 91 -0.20 5.52 15.08
CA VAL A 91 -1.31 5.02 14.25
C VAL A 91 -1.59 3.56 14.60
N LYS A 92 -2.86 3.23 14.85
CA LYS A 92 -3.27 1.90 15.34
C LYS A 92 -3.29 0.83 14.26
N GLN A 93 -3.55 1.22 13.00
CA GLN A 93 -3.65 0.28 11.89
C GLN A 93 -3.01 0.83 10.62
N PHE A 94 -2.14 0.04 10.03
CA PHE A 94 -1.56 0.32 8.71
C PHE A 94 -2.06 -0.71 7.70
N ILE A 95 -2.73 -0.25 6.65
CA ILE A 95 -3.26 -1.10 5.57
C ILE A 95 -2.42 -0.84 4.33
N PHE A 96 -1.73 -1.85 3.84
CA PHE A 96 -0.93 -1.79 2.62
C PHE A 96 -1.68 -2.39 1.44
N MET A 97 -1.83 -1.63 0.36
CA MET A 97 -2.37 -2.12 -0.90
C MET A 97 -1.31 -2.95 -1.63
N SER A 98 -1.35 -4.26 -1.41
CA SER A 98 -0.53 -5.23 -2.14
C SER A 98 -1.16 -5.52 -3.52
N SER A 99 -0.72 -6.57 -4.19
CA SER A 99 -1.23 -7.01 -5.49
C SER A 99 -1.17 -8.54 -5.58
N GLN A 100 -2.07 -9.13 -6.36
CA GLN A 100 -2.01 -10.57 -6.66
C GLN A 100 -0.75 -10.97 -7.42
N ILE A 101 -0.08 -10.04 -8.08
CA ILE A 101 1.18 -10.27 -8.82
C ILE A 101 2.31 -10.79 -7.92
N VAL A 102 2.19 -10.65 -6.60
CA VAL A 102 3.15 -11.23 -5.65
C VAL A 102 3.13 -12.77 -5.64
N PHE A 103 2.07 -13.39 -6.13
CA PHE A 103 1.95 -14.84 -6.18
C PHE A 103 2.48 -15.41 -7.50
N HIS A 104 2.11 -14.85 -8.61
CA HIS A 104 2.61 -15.20 -9.93
C HIS A 104 2.06 -14.26 -10.99
N GLU A 105 2.88 -13.93 -11.98
CA GLU A 105 2.44 -13.31 -13.22
C GLU A 105 2.17 -14.43 -14.23
N SER A 106 0.93 -14.92 -14.23
CA SER A 106 0.55 -16.00 -15.12
C SER A 106 0.51 -15.52 -16.57
N GLN A 107 1.40 -16.02 -17.39
CA GLN A 107 1.30 -15.99 -18.86
C GLN A 107 0.52 -17.21 -19.39
N SER A 108 0.06 -18.07 -18.50
CA SER A 108 -0.69 -19.29 -18.82
C SER A 108 -2.19 -18.98 -18.94
N LEU A 109 -2.84 -19.59 -19.94
CA LEU A 109 -4.30 -19.60 -20.08
C LEU A 109 -5.01 -20.45 -19.00
N LYS A 110 -4.26 -21.08 -18.10
CA LYS A 110 -4.83 -21.85 -16.98
C LYS A 110 -5.10 -20.91 -15.81
N SER A 111 -6.33 -20.90 -15.34
CA SER A 111 -6.70 -20.20 -14.11
C SER A 111 -6.08 -20.92 -12.90
N GLU A 112 -5.33 -20.19 -12.08
CA GLU A 112 -4.84 -20.68 -10.80
C GLU A 112 -5.66 -20.08 -9.67
N VAL A 113 -5.98 -20.91 -8.67
CA VAL A 113 -6.72 -20.46 -7.48
C VAL A 113 -5.70 -20.08 -6.41
N ILE A 114 -5.67 -18.80 -6.06
CA ILE A 114 -4.86 -18.29 -4.94
C ILE A 114 -5.62 -18.53 -3.64
N THR A 115 -5.01 -19.26 -2.71
CA THR A 115 -5.54 -19.53 -1.37
C THR A 115 -4.65 -18.90 -0.31
N LYS A 116 -5.08 -18.95 0.95
CA LYS A 116 -4.27 -18.49 2.09
C LYS A 116 -2.93 -19.23 2.24
N ASP A 117 -2.83 -20.45 1.69
CA ASP A 117 -1.65 -21.31 1.78
C ASP A 117 -0.75 -21.19 0.54
N THR A 118 -1.18 -20.42 -0.48
CA THR A 118 -0.38 -20.17 -1.69
C THR A 118 0.86 -19.35 -1.32
N LYS A 119 2.04 -19.91 -1.65
CA LYS A 119 3.31 -19.21 -1.42
C LYS A 119 3.53 -18.12 -2.46
N PRO A 120 4.01 -16.93 -2.06
CA PRO A 120 4.42 -15.91 -3.00
C PRO A 120 5.54 -16.42 -3.92
N ASN A 121 5.43 -16.08 -5.20
CA ASN A 121 6.43 -16.43 -6.22
C ASN A 121 6.41 -15.39 -7.36
N PRO A 122 6.79 -14.13 -7.09
CA PRO A 122 6.82 -13.11 -8.12
C PRO A 122 7.91 -13.43 -9.15
N ASN A 123 7.63 -13.17 -10.42
CA ASN A 123 8.56 -13.40 -11.54
C ASN A 123 9.08 -12.11 -12.18
N GLY A 124 8.81 -10.95 -11.59
CA GLY A 124 9.26 -9.65 -12.07
C GLY A 124 9.41 -8.64 -10.94
N PHE A 125 10.15 -7.56 -11.20
CA PHE A 125 10.48 -6.54 -10.20
C PHE A 125 9.24 -5.82 -9.63
N TYR A 126 8.12 -5.76 -10.37
CA TYR A 126 6.87 -5.24 -9.83
C TYR A 126 6.35 -6.13 -8.70
N GLY A 127 6.18 -7.42 -8.96
CA GLY A 127 5.72 -8.37 -7.94
C GLY A 127 6.69 -8.47 -6.78
N ASP A 128 7.98 -8.55 -7.07
CA ASP A 128 9.02 -8.66 -6.05
C ASP A 128 9.11 -7.43 -5.14
N SER A 129 9.08 -6.22 -5.70
CA SER A 129 9.07 -4.98 -4.92
C SER A 129 7.85 -4.88 -3.98
N LYS A 130 6.68 -5.32 -4.44
CA LYS A 130 5.46 -5.38 -3.62
C LYS A 130 5.54 -6.46 -2.54
N LEU A 131 6.15 -7.62 -2.84
CA LEU A 131 6.36 -8.69 -1.86
C LEU A 131 7.31 -8.23 -0.75
N GLN A 132 8.47 -7.69 -1.11
CA GLN A 132 9.44 -7.15 -0.14
C GLN A 132 8.83 -6.05 0.73
N ALA A 133 8.07 -5.12 0.14
CA ALA A 133 7.35 -4.09 0.89
C ALA A 133 6.42 -4.70 1.96
N ARG A 134 5.64 -5.73 1.59
CA ARG A 134 4.74 -6.41 2.53
C ARG A 134 5.50 -7.08 3.68
N GLU A 135 6.55 -7.80 3.37
CA GLU A 135 7.34 -8.54 4.36
C GLU A 135 8.09 -7.61 5.32
N ASP A 136 8.71 -6.58 4.79
CA ASP A 136 9.53 -5.66 5.58
C ASP A 136 8.66 -4.68 6.39
N ALA A 137 7.53 -4.22 5.86
CA ALA A 137 6.57 -3.45 6.64
C ALA A 137 6.01 -4.27 7.81
N LEU A 138 5.70 -5.55 7.62
CA LEU A 138 5.26 -6.45 8.70
C LEU A 138 6.32 -6.65 9.78
N LYS A 139 7.59 -6.81 9.40
CA LYS A 139 8.72 -6.94 10.34
C LYS A 139 8.97 -5.66 11.13
N SER A 140 8.93 -4.51 10.44
CA SER A 140 9.28 -3.22 11.04
C SER A 140 8.21 -2.63 11.95
N THR A 141 6.94 -2.97 11.72
CA THR A 141 5.82 -2.33 12.41
C THR A 141 5.26 -3.17 13.55
N ALA A 142 5.51 -4.48 13.62
CA ALA A 142 4.82 -5.41 14.54
C ALA A 142 3.27 -5.22 14.54
N ILE A 143 2.73 -4.71 13.42
CA ILE A 143 1.31 -4.48 13.24
C ILE A 143 0.64 -5.83 13.01
N GLN A 144 -0.38 -6.12 13.82
CA GLN A 144 -1.12 -7.38 13.78
C GLN A 144 -1.57 -7.72 12.34
N LYS A 145 -1.33 -9.00 11.99
CA LYS A 145 -1.91 -9.60 10.78
C LYS A 145 -3.44 -9.55 10.90
N CYS A 146 -4.09 -8.93 9.95
CA CYS A 146 -5.47 -9.27 9.63
C CYS A 146 -5.48 -10.52 8.76
#